data_745188df32fd5975a9723988f8266a81
#
_entry.id   745188df32fd5975a9723988f8266a81
#
_cell.length_a   1.000
_cell.length_b   1.000
_cell.length_c   1.000
_cell.angle_alpha   90.00
_cell.angle_beta   90.00
_cell.angle_gamma   90.00
#
_symmetry.space_group_name_H-M   'P 1'
#
loop_
_entity.id
_entity.type
_entity.pdbx_description
1 polymer ?
#
loop_
_entity_poly.entity_id
_entity_poly.type
_entity_poly.pdbx_seq_one_letter_code
_entity_poly.pdbx_strand_id
1 'polypeptide(L)'
;MIKKEFTNTLYTNDNLFILNGMNSNLVDLIYLDPPFNSKRIYSAPIGSKAAGASFKDLWTWKDVDEAYLDTLAVKYPLLTKFIATTGGLHSKAMMAYLTYMSQRIIEMHRVLKDTGSIYTKPPS
;
A
#
# COMPACT_ATOMS: atom_id res chain seq x y z
N MET A 1 9.06 3.53 -16.85
CA MET A 1 8.55 4.91 -16.79
C MET A 1 7.18 4.99 -17.44
N ILE A 2 6.20 5.52 -16.76
CA ILE A 2 4.86 5.69 -17.31
C ILE A 2 4.80 6.97 -18.09
N LYS A 3 4.33 6.88 -19.33
CA LYS A 3 4.24 8.00 -20.25
C LYS A 3 2.88 8.70 -20.10
N LYS A 4 2.81 9.94 -20.58
CA LYS A 4 1.61 10.77 -20.51
C LYS A 4 0.39 10.17 -21.23
N GLU A 5 0.60 9.38 -22.27
CA GLU A 5 -0.46 8.68 -23.00
C GLU A 5 -1.20 7.62 -22.18
N PHE A 6 -0.71 7.28 -20.99
CA PHE A 6 -1.39 6.35 -20.09
C PHE A 6 -2.42 7.00 -19.16
N THR A 7 -2.88 8.21 -19.49
CA THR A 7 -4.00 8.82 -18.77
C THR A 7 -5.29 8.00 -18.98
N ASN A 8 -6.17 8.03 -17.97
CA ASN A 8 -7.41 7.23 -17.97
C ASN A 8 -7.15 5.72 -18.07
N THR A 9 -6.11 5.25 -17.40
CA THR A 9 -5.67 3.86 -17.46
C THR A 9 -6.01 3.15 -16.15
N LEU A 10 -6.52 1.93 -16.26
CA LEU A 10 -6.71 1.02 -15.14
C LEU A 10 -5.54 0.04 -15.10
N TYR A 11 -4.87 -0.01 -13.96
CA TYR A 11 -3.79 -0.95 -13.70
C TYR A 11 -4.27 -2.05 -12.78
N THR A 12 -3.96 -3.30 -13.13
CA THR A 12 -4.28 -4.47 -12.30
C THR A 12 -2.99 -5.18 -11.92
N ASN A 13 -2.56 -4.99 -10.72
CA ASN A 13 -1.41 -5.67 -10.12
C ASN A 13 -1.20 -5.09 -8.71
N ASP A 14 -0.19 -5.59 -8.00
CA ASP A 14 0.28 -4.94 -6.79
C ASP A 14 0.66 -3.49 -7.11
N ASN A 15 0.05 -2.55 -6.42
CA ASN A 15 0.25 -1.13 -6.68
C ASN A 15 1.70 -0.66 -6.46
N LEU A 16 2.48 -1.38 -5.67
CA LEU A 16 3.88 -1.02 -5.44
C LEU A 16 4.70 -1.09 -6.74
N PHE A 17 4.48 -2.11 -7.56
CA PHE A 17 5.14 -2.22 -8.86
C PHE A 17 4.74 -1.08 -9.79
N ILE A 18 3.46 -0.74 -9.82
CA ILE A 18 2.96 0.36 -10.66
C ILE A 18 3.56 1.69 -10.19
N LEU A 19 3.52 1.95 -8.89
CA LEU A 19 4.07 3.19 -8.31
C LEU A 19 5.56 3.33 -8.59
N ASN A 20 6.33 2.26 -8.44
CA ASN A 20 7.77 2.28 -8.72
C ASN A 20 8.09 2.64 -10.17
N GLY A 21 7.20 2.31 -11.10
CA GLY A 21 7.35 2.65 -12.52
C GLY A 21 6.90 4.06 -12.89
N MET A 22 6.28 4.78 -11.99
CA MET A 22 5.79 6.14 -12.24
C MET A 22 6.87 7.20 -11.96
N ASN A 23 6.81 8.29 -12.73
CA ASN A 23 7.66 9.44 -12.47
C ASN A 23 7.28 10.14 -11.16
N SER A 24 8.27 10.77 -10.54
CA SER A 24 8.02 11.64 -9.40
C SER A 24 7.22 12.87 -9.82
N ASN A 25 6.45 13.44 -8.91
CA ASN A 25 5.70 14.69 -9.12
C ASN A 25 4.76 14.63 -10.34
N LEU A 26 4.06 13.53 -10.50
CA LEU A 26 3.18 13.28 -11.65
C LEU A 26 1.69 13.46 -11.33
N VAL A 27 1.28 13.14 -10.11
CA VAL A 27 -0.13 12.96 -9.73
C VAL A 27 -0.62 14.16 -8.92
N ASP A 28 -1.81 14.66 -9.23
CA ASP A 28 -2.44 15.77 -8.53
C ASP A 28 -3.25 15.35 -7.31
N LEU A 29 -3.86 14.18 -7.38
CA LEU A 29 -4.73 13.66 -6.32
C LEU A 29 -4.59 12.15 -6.20
N ILE A 30 -4.44 11.69 -4.97
CA ILE A 30 -4.53 10.26 -4.64
C ILE A 30 -5.73 10.07 -3.72
N TYR A 31 -6.64 9.19 -4.11
CA TYR A 31 -7.71 8.70 -3.23
C TYR A 31 -7.41 7.25 -2.90
N LEU A 32 -7.21 6.97 -1.63
CA LEU A 32 -6.75 5.68 -1.16
C LEU A 32 -7.85 4.98 -0.38
N ASP A 33 -8.16 3.75 -0.78
CA ASP A 33 -9.04 2.84 -0.03
C ASP A 33 -8.20 1.63 0.40
N PRO A 34 -7.36 1.76 1.45
CA PRO A 34 -6.42 0.72 1.84
C PRO A 34 -7.10 -0.36 2.65
N PRO A 35 -6.47 -1.55 2.74
CA PRO A 35 -6.86 -2.51 3.75
C PRO A 35 -6.60 -1.93 5.15
N PHE A 36 -7.41 -2.36 6.13
CA PHE A 36 -7.35 -1.83 7.49
C PHE A 36 -6.91 -2.85 8.54
N ASN A 37 -6.44 -4.02 8.10
CA ASN A 37 -6.04 -5.11 8.99
C ASN A 37 -7.18 -5.56 9.91
N SER A 38 -8.38 -5.65 9.36
CA SER A 38 -9.58 -6.09 10.10
C SER A 38 -9.55 -7.57 10.44
N LYS A 39 -8.61 -8.32 9.91
CA LYS A 39 -8.46 -9.78 10.04
C LYS A 39 -9.64 -10.55 9.43
N ARG A 40 -10.30 -9.95 8.44
CA ARG A 40 -11.43 -10.55 7.72
C ARG A 40 -11.03 -10.92 6.31
N ILE A 41 -11.77 -11.88 5.76
CA ILE A 41 -11.71 -12.23 4.35
C ILE A 41 -13.01 -11.77 3.73
N TYR A 42 -12.92 -10.95 2.70
CA TYR A 42 -14.08 -10.42 1.99
C TYR A 42 -14.24 -11.15 0.67
N SER A 43 -15.46 -11.59 0.38
CA SER A 43 -15.78 -12.31 -0.87
C SER A 43 -16.89 -11.58 -1.60
N ALA A 44 -16.85 -11.65 -2.94
CA ALA A 44 -17.89 -11.10 -3.76
C ALA A 44 -19.20 -11.90 -3.55
N PRO A 45 -20.36 -11.22 -3.57
CA PRO A 45 -21.65 -11.91 -3.41
C PRO A 45 -21.86 -12.99 -4.46
N ILE A 46 -22.51 -14.08 -4.08
CA ILE A 46 -22.92 -15.15 -4.98
C ILE A 46 -23.88 -14.56 -6.03
N GLY A 47 -23.66 -14.88 -7.31
CA GLY A 47 -24.46 -14.35 -8.41
C GLY A 47 -24.00 -13.02 -8.98
N SER A 48 -23.02 -12.34 -8.34
CA SER A 48 -22.41 -11.14 -8.91
C SER A 48 -21.41 -11.51 -10.01
N LYS A 49 -21.05 -10.53 -10.86
CA LYS A 49 -20.02 -10.73 -11.90
C LYS A 49 -18.66 -11.06 -11.32
N ALA A 50 -18.43 -10.70 -10.07
CA ALA A 50 -17.18 -10.98 -9.35
C ALA A 50 -17.28 -12.21 -8.45
N ALA A 51 -18.33 -13.03 -8.60
CA ALA A 51 -18.51 -14.22 -7.77
C ALA A 51 -17.27 -15.12 -7.83
N GLY A 52 -16.81 -15.57 -6.67
CA GLY A 52 -15.56 -16.32 -6.53
C GLY A 52 -14.33 -15.45 -6.25
N ALA A 53 -14.39 -14.15 -6.47
CA ALA A 53 -13.33 -13.24 -6.06
C ALA A 53 -13.38 -13.00 -4.55
N SER A 54 -12.21 -12.94 -3.93
CA SER A 54 -12.09 -12.62 -2.52
C SER A 54 -10.81 -11.84 -2.27
N PHE A 55 -10.79 -11.07 -1.19
CA PHE A 55 -9.56 -10.48 -0.69
C PHE A 55 -9.52 -10.61 0.83
N LYS A 56 -8.31 -10.69 1.36
CA LYS A 56 -8.08 -10.75 2.79
C LYS A 56 -7.65 -9.39 3.34
N ASP A 57 -8.14 -9.07 4.53
CA ASP A 57 -7.67 -7.93 5.30
C ASP A 57 -6.94 -8.45 6.56
N LEU A 58 -6.06 -9.41 6.33
CA LEU A 58 -5.24 -10.09 7.32
C LEU A 58 -3.79 -10.06 6.83
N TRP A 59 -2.87 -9.59 7.67
CA TRP A 59 -1.49 -9.35 7.29
C TRP A 59 -0.52 -10.24 8.02
N THR A 60 0.45 -10.76 7.28
CA THR A 60 1.55 -11.57 7.78
C THR A 60 2.84 -11.12 7.10
N TRP A 61 3.99 -11.59 7.61
CA TRP A 61 5.27 -11.31 6.96
C TRP A 61 5.37 -11.79 5.52
N LYS A 62 4.56 -12.77 5.13
CA LYS A 62 4.50 -13.24 3.73
C LYS A 62 3.97 -12.17 2.78
N ASP A 63 3.24 -11.20 3.29
CA ASP A 63 2.68 -10.11 2.49
C ASP A 63 3.69 -8.97 2.29
N VAL A 64 4.82 -9.01 2.95
CA VAL A 64 5.87 -8.00 2.91
C VAL A 64 6.96 -8.42 1.95
N ASP A 65 7.34 -7.53 1.06
CA ASP A 65 8.48 -7.76 0.18
C ASP A 65 9.78 -7.50 0.94
N GLU A 66 10.54 -8.56 1.19
CA GLU A 66 11.79 -8.50 1.95
C GLU A 66 12.85 -7.61 1.28
N ALA A 67 12.84 -7.53 -0.06
CA ALA A 67 13.79 -6.70 -0.78
C ALA A 67 13.63 -5.21 -0.42
N TYR A 68 12.43 -4.79 -0.06
CA TYR A 68 12.18 -3.42 0.36
C TYR A 68 12.50 -3.16 1.83
N LEU A 69 12.55 -4.20 2.66
CA LEU A 69 12.87 -4.02 4.08
C LEU A 69 14.25 -3.43 4.28
N ASP A 70 15.25 -3.92 3.58
CA ASP A 70 16.61 -3.41 3.67
C ASP A 70 16.68 -1.95 3.19
N THR A 71 16.00 -1.64 2.09
CA THR A 71 15.92 -0.27 1.58
C THR A 71 15.24 0.65 2.58
N LEU A 72 14.15 0.19 3.19
CA LEU A 72 13.43 0.95 4.20
C LEU A 72 14.32 1.22 5.43
N ALA A 73 15.04 0.22 5.89
CA ALA A 73 15.94 0.35 7.04
C ALA A 73 17.08 1.34 6.79
N VAL A 74 17.62 1.36 5.57
CA VAL A 74 18.71 2.28 5.19
C VAL A 74 18.20 3.71 5.04
N LYS A 75 17.10 3.92 4.33
CA LYS A 75 16.57 5.25 4.02
C LYS A 75 15.77 5.88 5.16
N TYR A 76 15.08 5.05 5.94
CA TYR A 76 14.15 5.50 6.98
C TYR A 76 14.39 4.73 8.29
N PRO A 77 15.56 4.89 8.91
CA PRO A 77 15.91 4.11 10.10
C PRO A 77 14.99 4.35 11.30
N LEU A 78 14.50 5.58 11.48
CA LEU A 78 13.57 5.88 12.58
C LEU A 78 12.20 5.23 12.38
N LEU A 79 11.70 5.23 11.15
CA LEU A 79 10.46 4.56 10.81
C LEU A 79 10.59 3.04 11.03
N THR A 80 11.68 2.45 10.58
CA THR A 80 11.94 1.02 10.76
C THR A 80 12.02 0.66 12.24
N LYS A 81 12.68 1.48 13.05
CA LYS A 81 12.74 1.29 14.50
C LYS A 81 11.35 1.38 15.16
N PHE A 82 10.55 2.33 14.74
CA PHE A 82 9.16 2.48 15.22
C PHE A 82 8.33 1.23 14.89
N ILE A 83 8.41 0.75 13.66
CA ILE A 83 7.68 -0.45 13.23
C ILE A 83 8.11 -1.68 14.03
N ALA A 84 9.41 -1.86 14.25
CA ALA A 84 9.93 -2.97 15.06
C ALA A 84 9.44 -2.90 16.51
N THR A 85 9.38 -1.71 17.09
CA THR A 85 8.82 -1.49 18.42
C THR A 85 7.33 -1.86 18.47
N THR A 86 6.58 -1.55 17.42
CA THR A 86 5.16 -1.90 17.31
C THR A 86 4.97 -3.42 17.37
N GLY A 87 5.85 -4.19 16.75
CA GLY A 87 5.81 -5.66 16.82
C GLY A 87 5.90 -6.21 18.23
N GLY A 88 6.66 -5.55 19.10
CA GLY A 88 6.77 -5.91 20.52
C GLY A 88 5.58 -5.45 21.37
N LEU A 89 4.99 -4.30 21.04
CA LEU A 89 3.90 -3.70 21.83
C LEU A 89 2.53 -4.18 21.41
N HIS A 90 2.30 -4.46 20.14
CA HIS A 90 0.99 -4.85 19.60
C HIS A 90 1.00 -6.26 19.05
N SER A 91 1.48 -6.42 17.81
CA SER A 91 1.51 -7.74 17.18
C SER A 91 2.42 -7.74 15.95
N LYS A 92 2.85 -8.96 15.57
CA LYS A 92 3.59 -9.14 14.31
C LYS A 92 2.74 -8.82 13.09
N ALA A 93 1.42 -9.06 13.16
CA ALA A 93 0.49 -8.71 12.08
C ALA A 93 0.43 -7.19 11.88
N MET A 94 0.38 -6.42 12.95
CA MET A 94 0.41 -4.96 12.87
C MET A 94 1.75 -4.47 12.31
N MET A 95 2.86 -5.07 12.72
CA MET A 95 4.18 -4.73 12.21
C MET A 95 4.28 -5.01 10.70
N ALA A 96 3.76 -6.15 10.24
CA ALA A 96 3.72 -6.48 8.81
C ALA A 96 2.84 -5.49 8.03
N TYR A 97 1.68 -5.17 8.56
CA TYR A 97 0.76 -4.20 7.96
C TYR A 97 1.40 -2.82 7.82
N LEU A 98 2.02 -2.31 8.87
CA LEU A 98 2.69 -1.00 8.85
C LEU A 98 3.86 -0.98 7.88
N THR A 99 4.63 -2.06 7.79
CA THR A 99 5.73 -2.17 6.84
C THR A 99 5.20 -2.13 5.41
N TYR A 100 4.17 -2.91 5.11
CA TYR A 100 3.52 -2.96 3.81
C TYR A 100 2.98 -1.57 3.41
N MET A 101 2.24 -0.93 4.29
CA MET A 101 1.65 0.37 4.01
C MET A 101 2.71 1.46 3.89
N SER A 102 3.75 1.44 4.71
CA SER A 102 4.83 2.43 4.66
C SER A 102 5.53 2.44 3.30
N GLN A 103 5.83 1.28 2.76
CA GLN A 103 6.46 1.17 1.44
C GLN A 103 5.62 1.87 0.36
N ARG A 104 4.32 1.68 0.40
CA ARG A 104 3.39 2.24 -0.58
C ARG A 104 3.16 3.73 -0.39
N ILE A 105 3.01 4.17 0.84
CA ILE A 105 2.81 5.59 1.16
C ILE A 105 4.04 6.42 0.78
N ILE A 106 5.23 5.89 1.00
CA ILE A 106 6.48 6.56 0.60
C ILE A 106 6.48 6.77 -0.92
N GLU A 107 6.12 5.77 -1.70
CA GLU A 107 6.05 5.90 -3.16
C GLU A 107 4.90 6.79 -3.62
N MET A 108 3.76 6.75 -2.95
CA MET A 108 2.67 7.67 -3.22
C MET A 108 3.09 9.12 -2.99
N HIS A 109 3.82 9.39 -1.94
CA HIS A 109 4.38 10.71 -1.67
C HIS A 109 5.34 11.16 -2.78
N ARG A 110 6.17 10.26 -3.27
CA ARG A 110 7.12 10.55 -4.35
C ARG A 110 6.41 10.93 -5.66
N VAL A 111 5.36 10.19 -6.05
CA VAL A 111 4.64 10.43 -7.29
C VAL A 111 3.67 11.61 -7.19
N LEU A 112 3.29 12.01 -5.99
CA LEU A 112 2.39 13.13 -5.76
C LEU A 112 3.15 14.44 -5.96
N LYS A 113 2.54 15.38 -6.68
CA LYS A 113 3.08 16.73 -6.82
C LYS A 113 3.11 17.46 -5.49
N ASP A 114 3.97 18.45 -5.34
CA ASP A 114 4.03 19.30 -4.13
C ASP A 114 2.70 20.01 -3.86
N THR A 115 1.94 20.30 -4.91
CA THR A 115 0.61 20.90 -4.83
C THR A 115 -0.51 19.89 -4.71
N GLY A 116 -0.17 18.59 -4.72
CA GLY A 116 -1.13 17.50 -4.71
C GLY A 116 -1.70 17.20 -3.33
N SER A 117 -2.74 16.40 -3.31
CA SER A 117 -3.41 15.98 -2.08
C SER A 117 -3.62 14.47 -2.06
N ILE A 118 -3.57 13.90 -0.87
CA ILE A 118 -3.89 12.50 -0.65
C ILE A 118 -5.02 12.40 0.37
N TYR A 119 -6.01 11.58 0.06
CA TYR A 119 -7.15 11.30 0.93
C TYR A 119 -7.23 9.80 1.16
N THR A 120 -7.48 9.42 2.39
CA THR A 120 -7.70 8.04 2.78
C THR A 120 -9.14 7.85 3.21
N LYS A 121 -9.83 6.87 2.60
CA LYS A 121 -11.16 6.51 3.05
C LYS A 121 -11.07 5.99 4.49
N PRO A 122 -11.93 6.48 5.41
CA PRO A 122 -11.92 5.96 6.78
C PRO A 122 -12.45 4.53 6.84
N PRO A 123 -12.09 3.77 7.88
CA PRO A 123 -12.68 2.46 8.13
C PRO A 123 -14.20 2.61 8.32
N SER A 124 -14.94 1.72 7.69
CA SER A 124 -16.41 1.69 7.80
C SER A 124 -16.88 0.78 8.94
#